data_3bde1d6a7eb4b9b955da3c307b6c84b7
#
_entry.id   3bde1d6a7eb4b9b955da3c307b6c84b7
#
_cell.length_a   1.000
_cell.length_b   1.000
_cell.length_c   1.000
_cell.angle_alpha   90.00
_cell.angle_beta   90.00
_cell.angle_gamma   90.00
#
_symmetry.space_group_name_H-M   'P 1'
#
loop_
_entity.id
_entity.type
_entity.pdbx_description
1 polymer ?
#
loop_
_entity_poly.entity_id
_entity_poly.type
_entity_poly.pdbx_seq_one_letter_code
_entity_poly.pdbx_strand_id
1 'polypeptide(L)'
;MEEINDGRTTWLMAAFVLVNTALGAGLLNYPVAYDRLGGIAFASVIQICAVFLMATTMLVLVYCARLHNVHSYHEVLRIMCGKRVMQVAAASIAITCFGICVTYLIIIGDQFDRLLATYIGPAFCTRWYAHRNFTMAVTAVAAIWPMCYFRRLDFLRHVNLLGVFASFYVIFLNIYKYYDIRAAEPTPPPMRTVPASAVEFIAALPIAFFAYQTHEVVIPVHVSMSDQSLGAFSKATAVALTILLVLYSLSGTFGYLTFGSKVAPDIMLNYEATDVLVVAGVCALIVKMITTYPPILFGGRDTIIRLLLARDRTARGLKAAAAAKDTYSYQSIEGSDGSGGSPTSSSSSRSSTPTTTPSFSFASRSKLYHILITTVWNVVVLLLAIVTPNITVAIGFLGSLASCNVFVYPGMALITLAAQHYHQSKQKSYYYADEEEELFCEQDSKVSLKASKTLGLQSKGTCGSSLLSRFSLSRRPVQIFLMLYGVFIVLMGSLMFVIILIQVYRDVQNPIPHGAVCDESL
;
A
#
# COMPACT_ATOMS: atom_id res chain seq x y z
N MET A 1 -31.98 16.09 -17.53
CA MET A 1 -31.80 14.86 -16.73
C MET A 1 -30.49 15.06 -15.96
N GLU A 2 -30.58 15.63 -14.78
CA GLU A 2 -29.48 15.71 -13.84
C GLU A 2 -29.29 14.30 -13.26
N GLU A 3 -28.20 13.64 -13.64
CA GLU A 3 -27.74 12.44 -12.94
C GLU A 3 -27.44 12.84 -11.49
N ILE A 4 -28.21 12.30 -10.59
CA ILE A 4 -27.95 12.33 -9.15
C ILE A 4 -26.56 11.72 -8.96
N ASN A 5 -25.59 12.60 -8.68
CA ASN A 5 -24.20 12.25 -8.49
C ASN A 5 -24.09 11.49 -7.15
N ASP A 6 -24.19 10.17 -7.21
CA ASP A 6 -24.24 9.21 -6.07
C ASP A 6 -22.89 9.12 -5.31
N GLY A 7 -22.12 10.20 -5.25
CA GLY A 7 -20.89 10.28 -4.45
C GLY A 7 -19.76 9.32 -4.87
N ARG A 8 -19.98 8.51 -5.92
CA ARG A 8 -19.01 7.54 -6.44
C ARG A 8 -18.02 8.18 -7.40
N THR A 9 -16.78 7.71 -7.37
CA THR A 9 -15.71 8.28 -8.18
C THR A 9 -15.65 7.65 -9.57
N THR A 10 -15.32 8.47 -10.59
CA THR A 10 -15.03 7.95 -11.94
C THR A 10 -13.67 7.23 -11.95
N TRP A 11 -13.43 6.38 -12.95
CA TRP A 11 -12.14 5.70 -13.13
C TRP A 11 -10.96 6.67 -13.27
N LEU A 12 -11.18 7.84 -13.87
CA LEU A 12 -10.16 8.89 -14.00
C LEU A 12 -9.82 9.51 -12.64
N MET A 13 -10.84 9.77 -11.81
CA MET A 13 -10.63 10.27 -10.45
C MET A 13 -9.91 9.22 -9.59
N ALA A 14 -10.23 7.94 -9.77
CA ALA A 14 -9.52 6.83 -9.12
C ALA A 14 -8.03 6.81 -9.51
N ALA A 15 -7.72 7.01 -10.81
CA ALA A 15 -6.33 7.16 -11.27
C ALA A 15 -5.62 8.33 -10.59
N PHE A 16 -6.30 9.47 -10.46
CA PHE A 16 -5.74 10.65 -9.77
C PHE A 16 -5.46 10.40 -8.29
N VAL A 17 -6.33 9.66 -7.60
CA VAL A 17 -6.12 9.26 -6.20
C VAL A 17 -4.89 8.36 -6.07
N LEU A 18 -4.71 7.40 -6.97
CA LEU A 18 -3.54 6.53 -6.99
C LEU A 18 -2.24 7.34 -7.23
N VAL A 19 -2.25 8.26 -8.20
CA VAL A 19 -1.11 9.16 -8.47
C VAL A 19 -0.77 10.00 -7.25
N ASN A 20 -1.76 10.64 -6.63
CA ASN A 20 -1.52 11.46 -5.43
C ASN A 20 -0.96 10.66 -4.27
N THR A 21 -1.41 9.42 -4.09
CA THR A 21 -0.91 8.55 -3.02
C THR A 21 0.55 8.15 -3.24
N ALA A 22 0.95 7.88 -4.49
CA ALA A 22 2.32 7.51 -4.83
C ALA A 22 3.29 8.69 -4.81
N LEU A 23 2.84 9.88 -5.23
CA LEU A 23 3.68 11.09 -5.24
C LEU A 23 4.01 11.52 -3.80
N GLY A 24 5.12 11.05 -3.27
CA GLY A 24 5.61 11.32 -1.92
C GLY A 24 7.11 11.62 -1.90
N ALA A 25 7.78 11.23 -0.80
CA ALA A 25 9.22 11.37 -0.60
C ALA A 25 10.06 10.67 -1.69
N GLY A 26 9.51 9.64 -2.34
CA GLY A 26 10.17 8.93 -3.44
C GLY A 26 10.59 9.83 -4.60
N LEU A 27 9.86 10.93 -4.86
CA LEU A 27 10.20 11.88 -5.92
C LEU A 27 11.56 12.53 -5.71
N LEU A 28 11.92 12.85 -4.48
CA LEU A 28 13.16 13.52 -4.11
C LEU A 28 14.38 12.59 -4.22
N ASN A 29 14.16 11.31 -3.97
CA ASN A 29 15.21 10.29 -3.93
C ASN A 29 15.43 9.60 -5.30
N TYR A 30 14.59 9.88 -6.28
CA TYR A 30 14.64 9.21 -7.57
C TYR A 30 15.93 9.48 -8.37
N PRO A 31 16.52 10.69 -8.35
CA PRO A 31 17.79 10.95 -9.03
C PRO A 31 18.95 10.11 -8.48
N VAL A 32 19.03 9.88 -7.16
CA VAL A 32 20.06 9.00 -6.57
C VAL A 32 19.82 7.53 -6.92
N ALA A 33 18.57 7.12 -7.11
CA ALA A 33 18.27 5.78 -7.61
C ALA A 33 18.83 5.58 -9.03
N TYR A 34 18.78 6.60 -9.88
CA TYR A 34 19.36 6.57 -11.22
C TYR A 34 20.88 6.38 -11.19
N ASP A 35 21.59 7.07 -10.31
CA ASP A 35 23.04 6.87 -10.13
C ASP A 35 23.35 5.43 -9.69
N ARG A 36 22.70 4.95 -8.63
CA ARG A 36 22.94 3.62 -8.07
C ARG A 36 22.53 2.46 -9.00
N LEU A 37 21.49 2.66 -9.81
CA LEU A 37 21.06 1.69 -10.82
C LEU A 37 21.98 1.64 -12.04
N GLY A 38 22.97 2.54 -12.14
CA GLY A 38 23.93 2.54 -13.24
C GLY A 38 23.55 3.46 -14.40
N GLY A 39 22.89 4.58 -14.10
CA GLY A 39 22.58 5.63 -15.06
C GLY A 39 21.20 5.50 -15.69
N ILE A 40 20.91 6.41 -16.62
CA ILE A 40 19.57 6.63 -17.17
C ILE A 40 19.02 5.37 -17.86
N ALA A 41 19.83 4.69 -18.68
CA ALA A 41 19.35 3.54 -19.46
C ALA A 41 18.93 2.36 -18.56
N PHE A 42 19.77 1.97 -17.62
CA PHE A 42 19.46 0.90 -16.68
C PHE A 42 18.27 1.26 -15.78
N ALA A 43 18.27 2.48 -15.24
CA ALA A 43 17.18 2.96 -14.39
C ALA A 43 15.84 2.96 -15.15
N SER A 44 15.81 3.40 -16.41
CA SER A 44 14.59 3.41 -17.23
C SER A 44 14.06 2.00 -17.49
N VAL A 45 14.92 1.04 -17.79
CA VAL A 45 14.52 -0.37 -17.98
C VAL A 45 13.93 -0.93 -16.69
N ILE A 46 14.61 -0.75 -15.57
CA ILE A 46 14.13 -1.20 -14.25
C ILE A 46 12.79 -0.55 -13.89
N GLN A 47 12.63 0.72 -14.20
CA GLN A 47 11.40 1.47 -13.95
C GLN A 47 10.21 0.94 -14.75
N ILE A 48 10.41 0.59 -16.02
CA ILE A 48 9.37 -0.04 -16.86
C ILE A 48 9.00 -1.41 -16.29
N CYS A 49 9.99 -2.22 -15.92
CA CYS A 49 9.76 -3.51 -15.25
C CYS A 49 8.99 -3.34 -13.93
N ALA A 50 9.36 -2.32 -13.13
CA ALA A 50 8.67 -2.00 -11.89
C ALA A 50 7.19 -1.69 -12.13
N VAL A 51 6.87 -0.81 -13.08
CA VAL A 51 5.49 -0.44 -13.45
C VAL A 51 4.67 -1.66 -13.84
N PHE A 52 5.24 -2.57 -14.65
CA PHE A 52 4.57 -3.81 -15.03
C PHE A 52 4.27 -4.71 -13.82
N LEU A 53 5.25 -4.91 -12.95
CA LEU A 53 5.08 -5.71 -11.72
C LEU A 53 4.05 -5.08 -10.77
N MET A 54 4.08 -3.76 -10.60
CA MET A 54 3.10 -3.02 -9.79
C MET A 54 1.68 -3.18 -10.34
N ALA A 55 1.51 -3.03 -11.66
CA ALA A 55 0.21 -3.21 -12.30
C ALA A 55 -0.37 -4.61 -12.03
N THR A 56 0.45 -5.65 -12.18
CA THR A 56 0.00 -7.03 -11.99
C THR A 56 -0.38 -7.32 -10.54
N THR A 57 0.40 -6.87 -9.56
CA THR A 57 0.12 -7.09 -8.14
C THR A 57 -1.12 -6.32 -7.66
N MET A 58 -1.33 -5.08 -8.14
CA MET A 58 -2.56 -4.31 -7.89
C MET A 58 -3.81 -4.99 -8.46
N LEU A 59 -3.73 -5.46 -9.71
CA LEU A 59 -4.84 -6.16 -10.37
C LEU A 59 -5.18 -7.49 -9.69
N VAL A 60 -4.18 -8.23 -9.22
CA VAL A 60 -4.39 -9.46 -8.44
C VAL A 60 -5.19 -9.18 -7.16
N LEU A 61 -4.80 -8.14 -6.41
CA LEU A 61 -5.51 -7.76 -5.18
C LEU A 61 -6.97 -7.40 -5.44
N VAL A 62 -7.25 -6.59 -6.47
CA VAL A 62 -8.61 -6.20 -6.82
C VAL A 62 -9.41 -7.39 -7.36
N TYR A 63 -8.79 -8.26 -8.14
CA TYR A 63 -9.44 -9.48 -8.61
C TYR A 63 -9.87 -10.39 -7.45
N CYS A 64 -8.97 -10.63 -6.48
CA CYS A 64 -9.27 -11.38 -5.27
C CYS A 64 -10.38 -10.70 -4.43
N ALA A 65 -10.34 -9.36 -4.29
CA ALA A 65 -11.33 -8.60 -3.56
C ALA A 65 -12.73 -8.75 -4.18
N ARG A 66 -12.82 -8.66 -5.51
CA ARG A 66 -14.09 -8.85 -6.25
C ARG A 66 -14.61 -10.27 -6.16
N LEU A 67 -13.73 -11.26 -6.29
CA LEU A 67 -14.11 -12.67 -6.25
C LEU A 67 -14.80 -13.04 -4.92
N HIS A 68 -14.32 -12.46 -3.82
CA HIS A 68 -14.80 -12.74 -2.47
C HIS A 68 -15.72 -11.63 -1.91
N ASN A 69 -16.05 -10.59 -2.70
CA ASN A 69 -16.86 -9.44 -2.29
C ASN A 69 -16.39 -8.79 -0.99
N VAL A 70 -15.08 -8.51 -0.90
CA VAL A 70 -14.44 -7.88 0.27
C VAL A 70 -13.90 -6.49 -0.08
N HIS A 71 -13.84 -5.62 0.93
CA HIS A 71 -13.63 -4.19 0.75
C HIS A 71 -12.32 -3.68 1.36
N SER A 72 -11.47 -4.57 1.86
CA SER A 72 -10.19 -4.19 2.45
C SER A 72 -9.07 -5.17 2.10
N TYR A 73 -7.84 -4.63 2.05
CA TYR A 73 -6.63 -5.41 1.83
C TYR A 73 -6.49 -6.54 2.87
N HIS A 74 -6.79 -6.25 4.13
CA HIS A 74 -6.69 -7.22 5.23
C HIS A 74 -7.69 -8.36 5.09
N GLU A 75 -8.91 -8.08 4.62
CA GLU A 75 -9.93 -9.12 4.37
C GLU A 75 -9.54 -10.05 3.24
N VAL A 76 -8.96 -9.50 2.14
CA VAL A 76 -8.42 -10.33 1.06
C VAL A 76 -7.39 -11.30 1.60
N LEU A 77 -6.39 -10.81 2.35
CA LEU A 77 -5.35 -11.67 2.90
C LEU A 77 -5.89 -12.67 3.93
N ARG A 78 -6.91 -12.29 4.70
CA ARG A 78 -7.55 -13.21 5.65
C ARG A 78 -8.19 -14.40 4.95
N ILE A 79 -8.86 -14.18 3.81
CA ILE A 79 -9.54 -15.22 3.05
C ILE A 79 -8.55 -16.05 2.26
N MET A 80 -7.59 -15.40 1.58
CA MET A 80 -6.64 -16.08 0.71
C MET A 80 -5.53 -16.78 1.50
N CYS A 81 -4.94 -16.12 2.50
CA CYS A 81 -3.72 -16.58 3.17
C CYS A 81 -3.92 -16.93 4.66
N GLY A 82 -5.12 -16.66 5.19
CA GLY A 82 -5.48 -16.97 6.57
C GLY A 82 -5.18 -15.86 7.59
N LYS A 83 -5.64 -16.09 8.84
CA LYS A 83 -5.64 -15.07 9.90
C LYS A 83 -4.23 -14.63 10.32
N ARG A 84 -3.24 -15.53 10.33
CA ARG A 84 -1.86 -15.21 10.76
C ARG A 84 -1.20 -14.26 9.76
N VAL A 85 -1.29 -14.56 8.47
CA VAL A 85 -0.72 -13.71 7.40
C VAL A 85 -1.38 -12.33 7.40
N MET A 86 -2.70 -12.27 7.56
CA MET A 86 -3.44 -11.01 7.68
C MET A 86 -2.94 -10.16 8.86
N GLN A 87 -2.65 -10.76 10.03
CA GLN A 87 -2.15 -10.02 11.19
C GLN A 87 -0.74 -9.47 10.96
N VAL A 88 0.15 -10.27 10.36
CA VAL A 88 1.52 -9.83 10.02
C VAL A 88 1.48 -8.72 8.96
N ALA A 89 0.65 -8.85 7.92
CA ALA A 89 0.48 -7.82 6.91
C ALA A 89 -0.10 -6.53 7.49
N ALA A 90 -1.09 -6.62 8.38
CA ALA A 90 -1.66 -5.46 9.04
C ALA A 90 -0.60 -4.74 9.91
N ALA A 91 0.23 -5.48 10.64
CA ALA A 91 1.35 -4.91 11.38
C ALA A 91 2.38 -4.25 10.45
N SER A 92 2.74 -4.91 9.34
CA SER A 92 3.65 -4.37 8.32
C SER A 92 3.13 -3.05 7.75
N ILE A 93 1.85 -2.97 7.37
CA ILE A 93 1.22 -1.74 6.84
C ILE A 93 1.22 -0.64 7.90
N ALA A 94 0.85 -0.96 9.15
CA ALA A 94 0.86 0.04 10.22
C ALA A 94 2.26 0.60 10.47
N ILE A 95 3.29 -0.26 10.48
CA ILE A 95 4.70 0.15 10.63
C ILE A 95 5.16 0.97 9.41
N THR A 96 4.74 0.60 8.19
CA THR A 96 5.05 1.38 6.98
C THR A 96 4.45 2.78 7.06
N CYS A 97 3.16 2.91 7.41
CA CYS A 97 2.51 4.22 7.59
C CYS A 97 3.21 5.04 8.68
N PHE A 98 3.59 4.39 9.78
CA PHE A 98 4.32 5.01 10.88
C PHE A 98 5.68 5.57 10.41
N GLY A 99 6.46 4.77 9.71
CA GLY A 99 7.76 5.18 9.22
C GLY A 99 7.70 6.27 8.14
N ILE A 100 6.66 6.26 7.27
CA ILE A 100 6.43 7.37 6.32
C ILE A 100 6.18 8.68 7.08
N CYS A 101 5.41 8.65 8.18
CA CYS A 101 5.22 9.82 9.03
C CYS A 101 6.53 10.33 9.64
N VAL A 102 7.42 9.42 10.08
CA VAL A 102 8.77 9.78 10.57
C VAL A 102 9.58 10.45 9.46
N THR A 103 9.62 9.86 8.27
CA THR A 103 10.35 10.40 7.12
C THR A 103 9.85 11.80 6.74
N TYR A 104 8.55 12.05 6.80
CA TYR A 104 8.01 13.39 6.51
C TYR A 104 8.47 14.44 7.51
N LEU A 105 8.53 14.12 8.81
CA LEU A 105 9.08 15.06 9.80
C LEU A 105 10.57 15.29 9.60
N ILE A 106 11.35 14.26 9.24
CA ILE A 106 12.77 14.40 8.93
C ILE A 106 12.96 15.37 7.76
N ILE A 107 12.22 15.18 6.65
CA ILE A 107 12.30 16.07 5.49
C ILE A 107 11.95 17.51 5.87
N ILE A 108 10.88 17.72 6.63
CA ILE A 108 10.47 19.05 7.09
C ILE A 108 11.60 19.70 7.90
N GLY A 109 12.21 18.96 8.83
CA GLY A 109 13.33 19.44 9.64
C GLY A 109 14.53 19.84 8.81
N ASP A 110 14.94 18.98 7.89
CA ASP A 110 16.12 19.21 7.02
C ASP A 110 15.90 20.42 6.08
N GLN A 111 14.69 20.62 5.57
CA GLN A 111 14.37 21.77 4.73
C GLN A 111 14.32 23.08 5.54
N PHE A 112 13.78 23.07 6.77
CA PHE A 112 13.82 24.25 7.64
C PHE A 112 15.23 24.60 8.06
N ASP A 113 16.03 23.61 8.45
CA ASP A 113 17.42 23.79 8.85
C ASP A 113 18.22 24.53 7.77
N ARG A 114 18.07 24.08 6.54
CA ARG A 114 18.69 24.67 5.38
C ARG A 114 18.24 26.10 5.10
N LEU A 115 16.93 26.37 5.11
CA LEU A 115 16.39 27.72 4.90
C LEU A 115 16.89 28.68 6.00
N LEU A 116 16.78 28.27 7.27
CA LEU A 116 17.17 29.09 8.38
C LEU A 116 18.69 29.35 8.42
N ALA A 117 19.51 28.34 8.13
CA ALA A 117 20.95 28.53 8.02
C ALA A 117 21.32 29.55 6.95
N THR A 118 20.65 29.51 5.81
CA THR A 118 20.89 30.46 4.71
C THR A 118 20.52 31.90 5.08
N TYR A 119 19.35 32.09 5.74
CA TYR A 119 18.86 33.44 6.05
C TYR A 119 19.45 34.02 7.34
N ILE A 120 19.76 33.20 8.35
CA ILE A 120 20.33 33.63 9.64
C ILE A 120 21.86 33.76 9.54
N GLY A 121 22.49 32.98 8.64
CA GLY A 121 23.95 32.97 8.44
C GLY A 121 24.71 32.43 9.65
N PRO A 122 25.91 32.96 9.98
CA PRO A 122 26.80 32.40 11.03
C PRO A 122 26.18 32.31 12.43
N ALA A 123 25.14 33.10 12.70
CA ALA A 123 24.42 33.08 13.98
C ALA A 123 23.43 31.91 14.11
N PHE A 124 23.23 31.10 13.06
CA PHE A 124 22.28 29.99 13.03
C PHE A 124 22.55 29.00 14.17
N CYS A 125 23.80 28.55 14.32
CA CYS A 125 24.18 27.52 15.29
C CYS A 125 24.10 27.98 16.76
N THR A 126 24.03 29.27 17.02
CA THR A 126 23.92 29.83 18.39
C THR A 126 22.47 30.01 18.83
N ARG A 127 21.50 29.90 17.89
CA ARG A 127 20.08 30.19 18.16
C ARG A 127 19.28 28.91 18.37
N TRP A 128 18.90 28.60 19.61
CA TRP A 128 18.15 27.39 19.99
C TRP A 128 16.83 27.20 19.23
N TYR A 129 16.14 28.30 18.85
CA TYR A 129 14.88 28.26 18.11
C TYR A 129 15.06 27.95 16.61
N ALA A 130 16.25 28.06 16.10
CA ALA A 130 16.59 27.74 14.73
C ALA A 130 16.99 26.27 14.55
N HIS A 131 17.27 25.54 15.64
CA HIS A 131 17.65 24.14 15.57
C HIS A 131 16.57 23.26 14.93
N ARG A 132 17.00 22.31 14.09
CA ARG A 132 16.18 21.30 13.40
C ARG A 132 15.13 20.67 14.32
N ASN A 133 15.50 20.27 15.52
CA ASN A 133 14.59 19.61 16.45
C ASN A 133 13.46 20.52 16.92
N PHE A 134 13.75 21.81 17.11
CA PHE A 134 12.74 22.79 17.52
C PHE A 134 11.77 23.09 16.38
N THR A 135 12.25 23.35 15.16
CA THR A 135 11.42 23.64 13.97
C THR A 135 10.52 22.46 13.62
N MET A 136 11.07 21.23 13.70
CA MET A 136 10.31 19.99 13.56
C MET A 136 9.19 19.86 14.59
N ALA A 137 9.51 20.09 15.89
CA ALA A 137 8.54 19.99 16.97
C ALA A 137 7.43 21.04 16.85
N VAL A 138 7.78 22.29 16.54
CA VAL A 138 6.81 23.37 16.33
C VAL A 138 5.89 23.05 15.15
N THR A 139 6.43 22.63 14.03
CA THR A 139 5.62 22.27 12.85
C THR A 139 4.72 21.08 13.12
N ALA A 140 5.22 20.05 13.80
CA ALA A 140 4.42 18.90 14.19
C ALA A 140 3.25 19.30 15.07
N VAL A 141 3.50 20.05 16.16
CA VAL A 141 2.48 20.40 17.15
C VAL A 141 1.49 21.45 16.62
N ALA A 142 1.98 22.49 15.91
CA ALA A 142 1.16 23.60 15.47
C ALA A 142 0.38 23.33 14.17
N ALA A 143 0.97 22.60 13.21
CA ALA A 143 0.35 22.40 11.92
C ALA A 143 -0.20 20.97 11.74
N ILE A 144 0.59 19.94 12.06
CA ILE A 144 0.25 18.55 11.71
C ILE A 144 -0.74 17.94 12.72
N TRP A 145 -0.47 18.05 14.01
CA TRP A 145 -1.28 17.39 15.04
C TRP A 145 -2.74 17.82 15.00
N PRO A 146 -3.10 19.11 14.91
CA PRO A 146 -4.51 19.50 14.81
C PRO A 146 -5.24 18.82 13.67
N MET A 147 -4.57 18.68 12.50
CA MET A 147 -5.14 18.03 11.32
C MET A 147 -5.34 16.51 11.53
N CYS A 148 -4.51 15.87 12.36
CA CYS A 148 -4.59 14.42 12.63
C CYS A 148 -5.77 14.02 13.51
N TYR A 149 -6.36 14.94 14.27
CA TYR A 149 -7.52 14.67 15.12
C TYR A 149 -8.85 14.74 14.39
N PHE A 150 -8.87 15.30 13.15
CA PHE A 150 -10.08 15.26 12.34
C PHE A 150 -10.47 13.81 12.00
N ARG A 151 -11.79 13.55 12.06
CA ARG A 151 -12.34 12.23 11.79
C ARG A 151 -12.75 12.03 10.34
N ARG A 152 -12.98 13.13 9.61
CA ARG A 152 -13.38 13.13 8.22
C ARG A 152 -12.26 13.68 7.36
N LEU A 153 -11.98 12.99 6.27
CA LEU A 153 -10.93 13.37 5.32
C LEU A 153 -11.43 14.36 4.25
N ASP A 154 -12.72 14.77 4.31
CA ASP A 154 -13.33 15.64 3.29
C ASP A 154 -12.60 16.98 3.17
N PHE A 155 -12.23 17.59 4.32
CA PHE A 155 -11.41 18.80 4.35
C PHE A 155 -10.02 18.58 3.72
N LEU A 156 -9.42 17.43 3.96
CA LEU A 156 -8.08 17.08 3.47
C LEU A 156 -8.03 16.87 1.95
N ARG A 157 -9.19 16.68 1.29
CA ARG A 157 -9.25 16.51 -0.17
C ARG A 157 -8.71 17.73 -0.90
N HIS A 158 -9.11 18.94 -0.51
CA HIS A 158 -8.64 20.17 -1.13
C HIS A 158 -7.17 20.45 -0.79
N VAL A 159 -6.77 20.13 0.44
CA VAL A 159 -5.40 20.32 0.92
C VAL A 159 -4.45 19.34 0.22
N ASN A 160 -4.88 18.10 -0.03
CA ASN A 160 -4.11 17.11 -0.81
C ASN A 160 -3.88 17.55 -2.27
N LEU A 161 -4.83 18.28 -2.86
CA LEU A 161 -4.66 18.83 -4.21
C LEU A 161 -3.48 19.82 -4.27
N LEU A 162 -3.32 20.66 -3.25
CA LEU A 162 -2.18 21.55 -3.12
C LEU A 162 -0.85 20.77 -3.09
N GLY A 163 -0.83 19.62 -2.39
CA GLY A 163 0.33 18.73 -2.36
C GLY A 163 0.71 18.15 -3.74
N VAL A 164 -0.27 17.88 -4.60
CA VAL A 164 -0.01 17.44 -5.99
C VAL A 164 0.67 18.56 -6.79
N PHE A 165 0.14 19.79 -6.71
CA PHE A 165 0.77 20.94 -7.37
C PHE A 165 2.19 21.18 -6.88
N ALA A 166 2.45 21.02 -5.57
CA ALA A 166 3.79 21.10 -5.02
C ALA A 166 4.75 20.07 -5.64
N SER A 167 4.29 18.84 -5.88
CA SER A 167 5.10 17.80 -6.54
C SER A 167 5.41 18.15 -8.00
N PHE A 168 4.44 18.68 -8.73
CA PHE A 168 4.67 19.18 -10.11
C PHE A 168 5.66 20.34 -10.13
N TYR A 169 5.58 21.25 -9.14
CA TYR A 169 6.53 22.35 -9.04
C TYR A 169 7.97 21.85 -8.85
N VAL A 170 8.19 20.86 -7.98
CA VAL A 170 9.53 20.27 -7.78
C VAL A 170 10.08 19.64 -9.07
N ILE A 171 9.23 18.95 -9.84
CA ILE A 171 9.64 18.37 -11.13
C ILE A 171 10.00 19.48 -12.13
N PHE A 172 9.16 20.51 -12.22
CA PHE A 172 9.44 21.67 -13.06
C PHE A 172 10.75 22.36 -12.64
N LEU A 173 10.98 22.53 -11.34
CA LEU A 173 12.21 23.10 -10.80
C LEU A 173 13.44 22.27 -11.21
N ASN A 174 13.39 20.93 -11.14
CA ASN A 174 14.47 20.05 -11.57
C ASN A 174 14.79 20.24 -13.06
N ILE A 175 13.76 20.37 -13.91
CA ILE A 175 13.93 20.60 -15.34
C ILE A 175 14.54 22.00 -15.59
N TYR A 176 13.98 23.04 -14.97
CA TYR A 176 14.45 24.40 -15.11
C TYR A 176 15.91 24.54 -14.68
N LYS A 177 16.25 24.02 -13.51
CA LYS A 177 17.60 24.07 -12.95
C LYS A 177 18.62 23.28 -13.75
N TYR A 178 18.23 22.23 -14.44
CA TYR A 178 19.12 21.56 -15.38
C TYR A 178 19.58 22.52 -16.49
N TYR A 179 18.67 23.26 -17.12
CA TYR A 179 19.03 24.20 -18.19
C TYR A 179 19.80 25.42 -17.64
N ASP A 180 19.43 25.94 -16.49
CA ASP A 180 20.04 27.06 -15.81
C ASP A 180 21.52 26.76 -15.46
N ILE A 181 21.78 25.64 -14.77
CA ILE A 181 23.13 25.22 -14.41
C ILE A 181 23.96 24.84 -15.62
N ARG A 182 23.35 24.20 -16.65
CA ARG A 182 24.06 23.85 -17.88
C ARG A 182 24.42 25.07 -18.74
N ALA A 183 23.65 26.12 -18.67
CA ALA A 183 23.99 27.39 -19.33
C ALA A 183 25.20 28.07 -18.67
N ALA A 184 25.33 27.93 -17.33
CA ALA A 184 26.46 28.47 -16.57
C ALA A 184 27.69 27.55 -16.63
N GLU A 185 27.49 26.22 -16.53
CA GLU A 185 28.54 25.21 -16.57
C GLU A 185 28.27 24.16 -17.67
N PRO A 186 28.82 24.36 -18.90
CA PRO A 186 28.55 23.43 -20.01
C PRO A 186 29.12 22.02 -19.83
N THR A 187 30.11 21.83 -18.95
CA THR A 187 30.72 20.51 -18.70
C THR A 187 29.79 19.59 -17.94
N PRO A 188 29.44 18.39 -18.46
CA PRO A 188 28.58 17.48 -17.76
C PRO A 188 29.29 16.88 -16.53
N PRO A 189 28.57 16.63 -15.41
CA PRO A 189 29.13 15.96 -14.27
C PRO A 189 29.48 14.50 -14.60
N PRO A 190 30.33 13.84 -13.79
CA PRO A 190 30.61 12.42 -13.98
C PRO A 190 29.31 11.60 -13.82
N MET A 191 28.95 10.87 -14.88
CA MET A 191 27.76 10.01 -14.93
C MET A 191 28.18 8.57 -15.09
N ARG A 192 27.47 7.68 -14.41
CA ARG A 192 27.63 6.23 -14.56
C ARG A 192 26.83 5.73 -15.76
N THR A 193 27.38 4.77 -16.47
CA THR A 193 26.70 4.04 -17.57
C THR A 193 26.39 2.61 -17.20
N VAL A 194 26.97 2.11 -16.09
CA VAL A 194 26.76 0.77 -15.53
C VAL A 194 26.75 0.87 -14.00
N PRO A 195 26.10 -0.04 -13.30
CA PRO A 195 26.13 -0.08 -11.83
C PRO A 195 27.56 -0.27 -11.32
N ALA A 196 27.92 0.43 -10.24
CA ALA A 196 29.25 0.30 -9.65
C ALA A 196 29.50 -1.09 -9.04
N SER A 197 28.45 -1.70 -8.48
CA SER A 197 28.48 -3.05 -7.96
C SER A 197 27.11 -3.69 -7.99
N ALA A 198 27.05 -5.05 -7.99
CA ALA A 198 25.79 -5.76 -7.86
C ALA A 198 25.06 -5.44 -6.56
N VAL A 199 25.80 -5.15 -5.48
CA VAL A 199 25.22 -4.80 -4.18
C VAL A 199 24.53 -3.45 -4.24
N GLU A 200 25.15 -2.41 -4.81
CA GLU A 200 24.54 -1.10 -5.01
C GLU A 200 23.30 -1.17 -5.91
N PHE A 201 23.40 -1.92 -7.01
CA PHE A 201 22.28 -2.13 -7.91
C PHE A 201 21.06 -2.73 -7.19
N ILE A 202 21.28 -3.84 -6.46
CA ILE A 202 20.18 -4.52 -5.74
C ILE A 202 19.64 -3.62 -4.62
N ALA A 203 20.50 -2.85 -3.96
CA ALA A 203 20.11 -1.90 -2.92
C ALA A 203 19.29 -0.71 -3.45
N ALA A 204 19.44 -0.36 -4.71
CA ALA A 204 18.66 0.72 -5.34
C ALA A 204 17.28 0.27 -5.84
N LEU A 205 17.07 -1.04 -6.10
CA LEU A 205 15.78 -1.56 -6.55
C LEU A 205 14.61 -1.17 -5.65
N PRO A 206 14.72 -1.27 -4.31
CA PRO A 206 13.65 -0.87 -3.42
C PRO A 206 13.24 0.58 -3.52
N ILE A 207 14.19 1.49 -3.74
CA ILE A 207 13.90 2.92 -3.93
C ILE A 207 13.01 3.09 -5.17
N ALA A 208 13.38 2.43 -6.26
CA ALA A 208 12.62 2.46 -7.51
C ALA A 208 11.20 1.87 -7.36
N PHE A 209 11.05 0.79 -6.60
CA PHE A 209 9.76 0.13 -6.39
C PHE A 209 8.89 0.84 -5.35
N PHE A 210 9.48 1.33 -4.26
CA PHE A 210 8.76 2.03 -3.19
C PHE A 210 8.03 3.28 -3.70
N ALA A 211 8.61 3.99 -4.68
CA ALA A 211 7.99 5.17 -5.27
C ALA A 211 6.61 4.90 -5.89
N TYR A 212 6.34 3.68 -6.36
CA TYR A 212 5.05 3.29 -6.95
C TYR A 212 4.10 2.60 -5.96
N GLN A 213 4.45 2.53 -4.68
CA GLN A 213 3.64 1.83 -3.70
C GLN A 213 2.32 2.55 -3.43
N THR A 214 1.20 1.87 -3.72
CA THR A 214 -0.16 2.33 -3.42
C THR A 214 -1.07 1.17 -3.02
N HIS A 215 -0.50 0.00 -2.74
CA HIS A 215 -1.23 -1.26 -2.53
C HIS A 215 -2.22 -1.21 -1.38
N GLU A 216 -1.96 -0.40 -0.37
CA GLU A 216 -2.82 -0.21 0.80
C GLU A 216 -4.16 0.46 0.45
N VAL A 217 -4.16 1.32 -0.58
CA VAL A 217 -5.34 2.08 -0.99
C VAL A 217 -6.04 1.53 -2.23
N VAL A 218 -5.45 0.55 -2.92
CA VAL A 218 -5.97 -0.03 -4.18
C VAL A 218 -7.41 -0.53 -4.04
N ILE A 219 -7.69 -1.33 -3.00
CA ILE A 219 -9.02 -1.90 -2.79
C ILE A 219 -10.04 -0.85 -2.36
N PRO A 220 -9.78 0.03 -1.36
CA PRO A 220 -10.66 1.16 -1.05
C PRO A 220 -10.97 2.05 -2.26
N VAL A 221 -9.96 2.35 -3.10
CA VAL A 221 -10.15 3.14 -4.33
C VAL A 221 -11.08 2.41 -5.31
N HIS A 222 -10.85 1.12 -5.56
CA HIS A 222 -11.72 0.32 -6.41
C HIS A 222 -13.18 0.29 -5.92
N VAL A 223 -13.39 0.12 -4.61
CA VAL A 223 -14.73 0.10 -3.99
C VAL A 223 -15.44 1.44 -4.13
N SER A 224 -14.71 2.56 -4.12
CA SER A 224 -15.29 3.90 -4.30
C SER A 224 -15.68 4.23 -5.75
N MET A 225 -15.27 3.41 -6.73
CA MET A 225 -15.58 3.66 -8.15
C MET A 225 -17.05 3.40 -8.47
N SER A 226 -17.61 4.20 -9.39
CA SER A 226 -18.95 3.99 -9.93
C SER A 226 -19.04 2.70 -10.75
N ASP A 227 -18.05 2.45 -11.61
CA ASP A 227 -17.87 1.18 -12.32
C ASP A 227 -16.78 0.34 -11.63
N GLN A 228 -17.23 -0.65 -10.85
CA GLN A 228 -16.35 -1.59 -10.14
C GLN A 228 -15.92 -2.77 -11.01
N SER A 229 -15.98 -2.65 -12.35
CA SER A 229 -15.44 -3.67 -13.24
C SER A 229 -13.90 -3.73 -13.17
N LEU A 230 -13.34 -4.93 -13.34
CA LEU A 230 -11.88 -5.09 -13.41
C LEU A 230 -11.28 -4.29 -14.58
N GLY A 231 -12.05 -4.14 -15.68
CA GLY A 231 -11.64 -3.37 -16.86
C GLY A 231 -11.53 -1.88 -16.56
N ALA A 232 -12.50 -1.29 -15.83
CA ALA A 232 -12.43 0.11 -15.43
C ALA A 232 -11.27 0.38 -14.48
N PHE A 233 -11.05 -0.52 -13.50
CA PHE A 233 -9.92 -0.42 -12.59
C PHE A 233 -8.56 -0.61 -13.30
N SER A 234 -8.47 -1.53 -14.26
CA SER A 234 -7.26 -1.71 -15.08
C SER A 234 -6.91 -0.45 -15.87
N LYS A 235 -7.91 0.24 -16.44
CA LYS A 235 -7.69 1.54 -17.11
C LYS A 235 -7.18 2.60 -16.12
N ALA A 236 -7.80 2.70 -14.93
CA ALA A 236 -7.37 3.63 -13.89
C ALA A 236 -5.92 3.38 -13.45
N THR A 237 -5.56 2.11 -13.21
CA THR A 237 -4.20 1.70 -12.82
C THR A 237 -3.20 1.97 -13.94
N ALA A 238 -3.52 1.65 -15.20
CA ALA A 238 -2.64 1.90 -16.33
C ALA A 238 -2.35 3.40 -16.51
N VAL A 239 -3.38 4.25 -16.43
CA VAL A 239 -3.22 5.70 -16.53
C VAL A 239 -2.41 6.24 -15.34
N ALA A 240 -2.71 5.81 -14.12
CA ALA A 240 -1.98 6.23 -12.93
C ALA A 240 -0.50 5.87 -13.00
N LEU A 241 -0.18 4.63 -13.32
CA LEU A 241 1.21 4.17 -13.43
C LEU A 241 1.96 4.81 -14.60
N THR A 242 1.28 5.12 -15.71
CA THR A 242 1.89 5.85 -16.83
C THR A 242 2.23 7.30 -16.44
N ILE A 243 1.33 7.99 -15.74
CA ILE A 243 1.59 9.33 -15.23
C ILE A 243 2.78 9.29 -14.26
N LEU A 244 2.80 8.36 -13.32
CA LEU A 244 3.90 8.20 -12.37
C LEU A 244 5.22 7.86 -13.08
N LEU A 245 5.19 6.99 -14.09
CA LEU A 245 6.35 6.66 -14.91
C LEU A 245 6.96 7.93 -15.53
N VAL A 246 6.13 8.78 -16.15
CA VAL A 246 6.59 10.03 -16.76
C VAL A 246 7.17 10.98 -15.71
N LEU A 247 6.45 11.20 -14.60
CA LEU A 247 6.86 12.15 -13.56
C LEU A 247 8.17 11.74 -12.88
N TYR A 248 8.30 10.46 -12.51
CA TYR A 248 9.53 9.95 -11.91
C TYR A 248 10.69 9.88 -12.92
N SER A 249 10.41 9.58 -14.20
CA SER A 249 11.44 9.62 -15.24
C SER A 249 11.96 11.04 -15.45
N LEU A 250 11.09 12.04 -15.47
CA LEU A 250 11.50 13.44 -15.59
C LEU A 250 12.35 13.86 -14.38
N SER A 251 11.86 13.62 -13.15
CA SER A 251 12.61 13.97 -11.94
C SER A 251 13.96 13.24 -11.86
N GLY A 252 13.97 11.93 -12.10
CA GLY A 252 15.18 11.11 -12.05
C GLY A 252 16.20 11.52 -13.11
N THR A 253 15.75 11.68 -14.36
CA THR A 253 16.64 12.02 -15.48
C THR A 253 17.23 13.43 -15.32
N PHE A 254 16.40 14.45 -15.13
CA PHE A 254 16.91 15.82 -15.03
C PHE A 254 17.72 16.06 -13.76
N GLY A 255 17.30 15.50 -12.62
CA GLY A 255 18.10 15.57 -11.39
C GLY A 255 19.46 14.88 -11.53
N TYR A 256 19.49 13.69 -12.13
CA TYR A 256 20.73 12.96 -12.36
C TYR A 256 21.64 13.63 -13.41
N LEU A 257 21.08 14.15 -14.51
CA LEU A 257 21.82 14.92 -15.50
C LEU A 257 22.43 16.20 -14.93
N THR A 258 21.81 16.80 -13.91
CA THR A 258 22.31 18.01 -13.27
C THR A 258 23.52 17.73 -12.39
N PHE A 259 23.45 16.73 -11.54
CA PHE A 259 24.45 16.49 -10.47
C PHE A 259 25.29 15.23 -10.67
N GLY A 260 24.89 14.32 -11.55
CA GLY A 260 25.59 13.06 -11.80
C GLY A 260 25.72 12.23 -10.51
N SER A 261 26.89 11.66 -10.28
CA SER A 261 27.19 10.86 -9.09
C SER A 261 27.34 11.65 -7.78
N LYS A 262 27.21 12.98 -7.83
CA LYS A 262 27.19 13.86 -6.65
C LYS A 262 25.77 14.15 -6.14
N VAL A 263 24.77 13.50 -6.73
CA VAL A 263 23.37 13.71 -6.34
C VAL A 263 23.12 13.23 -4.91
N ALA A 264 22.52 14.10 -4.08
CA ALA A 264 22.14 13.78 -2.70
C ALA A 264 20.87 12.91 -2.66
N PRO A 265 20.64 12.18 -1.55
CA PRO A 265 19.41 11.41 -1.34
C PRO A 265 18.13 12.26 -1.41
N ASP A 266 18.20 13.51 -1.02
CA ASP A 266 17.17 14.53 -1.30
C ASP A 266 17.74 15.51 -2.31
N ILE A 267 17.21 15.51 -3.54
CA ILE A 267 17.68 16.37 -4.63
C ILE A 267 17.62 17.86 -4.26
N MET A 268 16.65 18.24 -3.42
CA MET A 268 16.52 19.64 -3.01
C MET A 268 17.72 20.13 -2.22
N LEU A 269 18.48 19.25 -1.57
CA LEU A 269 19.69 19.61 -0.85
C LEU A 269 20.87 19.97 -1.78
N ASN A 270 20.82 19.60 -3.04
CA ASN A 270 21.85 19.93 -4.02
C ASN A 270 21.74 21.36 -4.59
N TYR A 271 20.54 21.98 -4.53
CA TYR A 271 20.33 23.31 -5.08
C TYR A 271 20.73 24.41 -4.10
N GLU A 272 21.10 25.57 -4.56
CA GLU A 272 21.40 26.72 -3.70
C GLU A 272 20.16 27.22 -2.97
N ALA A 273 20.25 27.35 -1.66
CA ALA A 273 19.13 27.78 -0.83
C ALA A 273 18.84 29.30 -0.89
N THR A 274 19.70 30.09 -1.55
CA THR A 274 19.50 31.52 -1.82
C THR A 274 18.59 31.79 -3.01
N ASP A 275 18.44 30.79 -3.89
CA ASP A 275 17.60 30.92 -5.09
C ASP A 275 16.11 30.97 -4.73
N VAL A 276 15.42 32.01 -5.15
CA VAL A 276 13.99 32.24 -4.88
C VAL A 276 13.11 31.09 -5.38
N LEU A 277 13.42 30.50 -6.53
CA LEU A 277 12.68 29.36 -7.08
C LEU A 277 12.89 28.11 -6.22
N VAL A 278 14.10 27.91 -5.73
CA VAL A 278 14.41 26.78 -4.83
C VAL A 278 13.70 26.98 -3.50
N VAL A 279 13.72 28.18 -2.93
CA VAL A 279 12.97 28.52 -1.70
C VAL A 279 11.49 28.24 -1.86
N ALA A 280 10.88 28.66 -2.97
CA ALA A 280 9.47 28.38 -3.25
C ALA A 280 9.23 26.86 -3.36
N GLY A 281 10.16 26.09 -3.94
CA GLY A 281 10.11 24.63 -4.01
C GLY A 281 10.19 23.96 -2.64
N VAL A 282 11.05 24.46 -1.76
CA VAL A 282 11.19 24.01 -0.39
C VAL A 282 9.90 24.28 0.40
N CYS A 283 9.34 25.48 0.29
CA CYS A 283 8.05 25.81 0.92
C CYS A 283 6.91 24.92 0.41
N ALA A 284 6.85 24.69 -0.91
CA ALA A 284 5.88 23.80 -1.52
C ALA A 284 6.03 22.36 -0.99
N LEU A 285 7.26 21.88 -0.85
CA LEU A 285 7.58 20.56 -0.30
C LEU A 285 7.17 20.41 1.16
N ILE A 286 7.45 21.40 2.01
CA ILE A 286 7.01 21.42 3.41
C ILE A 286 5.48 21.34 3.49
N VAL A 287 4.77 22.14 2.69
CA VAL A 287 3.31 22.10 2.60
C VAL A 287 2.84 20.71 2.15
N LYS A 288 3.49 20.12 1.16
CA LYS A 288 3.20 18.75 0.69
C LYS A 288 3.31 17.73 1.84
N MET A 289 4.39 17.76 2.60
CA MET A 289 4.60 16.81 3.71
C MET A 289 3.57 17.02 4.82
N ILE A 290 3.28 18.26 5.21
CA ILE A 290 2.25 18.59 6.21
C ILE A 290 0.87 18.07 5.78
N THR A 291 0.50 18.25 4.51
CA THR A 291 -0.83 17.90 4.01
C THR A 291 -1.01 16.40 3.78
N THR A 292 0.06 15.69 3.44
CA THR A 292 0.03 14.25 3.17
C THR A 292 0.18 13.40 4.44
N TYR A 293 0.70 13.96 5.52
CA TYR A 293 0.89 13.26 6.79
C TYR A 293 -0.44 12.73 7.40
N PRO A 294 -1.53 13.53 7.54
CA PRO A 294 -2.75 13.07 8.18
C PRO A 294 -3.44 11.88 7.49
N PRO A 295 -3.57 11.81 6.16
CA PRO A 295 -4.10 10.63 5.46
C PRO A 295 -3.31 9.34 5.74
N ILE A 296 -1.98 9.43 5.82
CA ILE A 296 -1.12 8.27 6.09
C ILE A 296 -1.29 7.79 7.53
N LEU A 297 -1.27 8.72 8.49
CA LEU A 297 -1.58 8.41 9.89
C LEU A 297 -2.97 7.78 10.02
N PHE A 298 -3.97 8.30 9.31
CA PHE A 298 -5.32 7.74 9.32
C PHE A 298 -5.33 6.28 8.89
N GLY A 299 -4.64 5.91 7.80
CA GLY A 299 -4.53 4.53 7.32
C GLY A 299 -3.89 3.59 8.35
N GLY A 300 -2.76 4.01 8.93
CA GLY A 300 -2.07 3.24 9.97
C GLY A 300 -2.90 3.09 11.25
N ARG A 301 -3.50 4.18 11.72
CA ARG A 301 -4.38 4.20 12.90
C ARG A 301 -5.61 3.31 12.73
N ASP A 302 -6.30 3.40 11.60
CA ASP A 302 -7.48 2.57 11.31
C ASP A 302 -7.12 1.08 11.32
N THR A 303 -5.96 0.72 10.78
CA THR A 303 -5.42 -0.64 10.83
C THR A 303 -5.22 -1.13 12.26
N ILE A 304 -4.60 -0.32 13.13
CA ILE A 304 -4.40 -0.67 14.55
C ILE A 304 -5.74 -0.81 15.27
N ILE A 305 -6.65 0.14 15.09
CA ILE A 305 -7.99 0.10 15.72
C ILE A 305 -8.73 -1.18 15.33
N ARG A 306 -8.72 -1.54 14.05
CA ARG A 306 -9.36 -2.78 13.56
C ARG A 306 -8.73 -4.04 14.18
N LEU A 307 -7.41 -4.09 14.31
CA LEU A 307 -6.71 -5.20 14.96
C LEU A 307 -7.10 -5.34 16.44
N LEU A 308 -7.13 -4.22 17.18
CA LEU A 308 -7.51 -4.20 18.59
C LEU A 308 -8.98 -4.62 18.79
N LEU A 309 -9.88 -4.10 17.96
CA LEU A 309 -11.30 -4.45 18.02
C LEU A 309 -11.57 -5.91 17.63
N ALA A 310 -10.83 -6.45 16.66
CA ALA A 310 -10.91 -7.87 16.30
C ALA A 310 -10.45 -8.77 17.44
N ARG A 311 -9.39 -8.39 18.16
CA ARG A 311 -8.91 -9.11 19.36
C ARG A 311 -9.94 -9.08 20.50
N ASP A 312 -10.56 -7.94 20.73
CA ASP A 312 -11.56 -7.74 21.79
C ASP A 312 -12.84 -8.55 21.50
N ARG A 313 -13.29 -8.63 20.25
CA ARG A 313 -14.40 -9.50 19.82
C ARG A 313 -14.08 -10.98 20.04
N THR A 314 -12.87 -11.42 19.70
CA THR A 314 -12.43 -12.80 19.91
C THR A 314 -12.37 -13.14 21.40
N ALA A 315 -11.83 -12.23 22.22
CA ALA A 315 -11.78 -12.43 23.68
C ALA A 315 -13.17 -12.50 24.32
N ARG A 316 -14.12 -11.66 23.86
CA ARG A 316 -15.52 -11.72 24.34
C ARG A 316 -16.24 -12.99 23.88
N GLY A 317 -16.03 -13.41 22.64
CA GLY A 317 -16.58 -14.66 22.13
C GLY A 317 -16.06 -15.88 22.90
N LEU A 318 -14.75 -15.91 23.23
CA LEU A 318 -14.16 -16.97 24.05
C LEU A 318 -14.71 -16.96 25.49
N LYS A 319 -14.89 -15.79 26.11
CA LYS A 319 -15.50 -15.66 27.45
C LYS A 319 -16.97 -16.11 27.44
N ALA A 320 -17.73 -15.73 26.41
CA ALA A 320 -19.12 -16.16 26.26
C ALA A 320 -19.24 -17.68 26.03
N ALA A 321 -18.34 -18.26 25.22
CA ALA A 321 -18.28 -19.70 25.00
C ALA A 321 -17.87 -20.48 26.26
N ALA A 322 -16.92 -19.94 27.04
CA ALA A 322 -16.52 -20.52 28.33
C ALA A 322 -17.69 -20.46 29.33
N ALA A 323 -18.37 -19.33 29.46
CA ALA A 323 -19.54 -19.18 30.32
C ALA A 323 -20.70 -20.12 29.92
N ALA A 324 -20.92 -20.30 28.62
CA ALA A 324 -21.91 -21.25 28.10
C ALA A 324 -21.53 -22.70 28.45
N LYS A 325 -20.24 -23.05 28.39
CA LYS A 325 -19.75 -24.38 28.76
C LYS A 325 -19.91 -24.67 30.25
N ASP A 326 -19.65 -23.67 31.10
CA ASP A 326 -19.85 -23.75 32.53
C ASP A 326 -21.36 -23.91 32.89
N THR A 327 -22.25 -23.23 32.17
CA THR A 327 -23.70 -23.35 32.31
C THR A 327 -24.20 -24.74 31.90
N TYR A 328 -23.67 -25.31 30.81
CA TYR A 328 -24.00 -26.69 30.40
C TYR A 328 -23.47 -27.74 31.40
N SER A 329 -22.29 -27.50 32.00
CA SER A 329 -21.73 -28.38 33.03
C SER A 329 -22.57 -28.36 34.32
N TYR A 330 -23.16 -27.23 34.70
CA TYR A 330 -23.99 -27.08 35.87
C TYR A 330 -25.36 -27.78 35.71
N GLN A 331 -25.99 -27.69 34.52
CA GLN A 331 -27.26 -28.35 34.20
C GLN A 331 -27.14 -29.88 34.10
N SER A 332 -25.98 -30.40 33.76
CA SER A 332 -25.76 -31.87 33.73
C SER A 332 -25.54 -32.49 35.11
N ILE A 333 -25.31 -31.69 36.14
CA ILE A 333 -25.16 -32.18 37.53
C ILE A 333 -26.52 -32.17 38.28
N GLU A 334 -27.46 -31.29 37.94
CA GLU A 334 -28.80 -31.23 38.54
C GLU A 334 -29.83 -32.18 37.91
N GLY A 335 -29.52 -32.84 36.79
CA GLY A 335 -30.40 -33.71 36.03
C GLY A 335 -30.39 -35.20 36.44
N SER A 336 -29.79 -35.58 37.59
CA SER A 336 -29.60 -36.99 38.00
C SER A 336 -30.49 -37.48 39.12
N ASP A 337 -31.45 -36.70 39.65
CA ASP A 337 -32.36 -37.21 40.67
C ASP A 337 -33.83 -36.83 40.39
N GLY A 338 -34.67 -37.85 40.16
CA GLY A 338 -36.11 -37.82 40.48
C GLY A 338 -37.14 -37.80 39.35
N SER A 339 -37.54 -39.01 38.97
CA SER A 339 -38.94 -39.48 38.69
C SER A 339 -40.00 -38.58 38.07
N GLY A 340 -40.51 -39.04 36.93
CA GLY A 340 -41.93 -39.26 36.65
C GLY A 340 -42.90 -38.07 36.61
N GLY A 341 -43.36 -37.70 35.41
CA GLY A 341 -44.54 -36.85 35.26
C GLY A 341 -44.77 -36.46 33.80
N SER A 342 -45.88 -36.95 33.22
CA SER A 342 -46.32 -36.76 31.83
C SER A 342 -46.63 -35.30 31.46
N PRO A 343 -46.59 -34.96 30.20
CA PRO A 343 -46.72 -33.57 29.74
C PRO A 343 -48.18 -33.19 29.51
N THR A 344 -48.62 -32.07 30.05
CA THR A 344 -49.78 -31.33 29.60
C THR A 344 -49.35 -30.05 28.89
N SER A 345 -49.90 -29.89 27.69
CA SER A 345 -49.86 -28.75 26.82
C SER A 345 -50.46 -27.49 27.43
N SER A 346 -49.72 -26.35 27.44
CA SER A 346 -50.38 -25.04 27.34
C SER A 346 -49.38 -23.94 26.97
N SER A 347 -49.66 -23.33 25.82
CA SER A 347 -49.71 -21.90 25.49
C SER A 347 -48.54 -20.95 25.88
N SER A 348 -47.88 -20.47 24.81
CA SER A 348 -47.50 -19.08 24.58
C SER A 348 -47.18 -18.18 25.77
N SER A 349 -45.90 -17.93 25.99
CA SER A 349 -45.45 -16.65 26.53
C SER A 349 -44.26 -16.12 25.72
N ARG A 350 -44.50 -15.01 25.04
CA ARG A 350 -43.52 -14.17 24.43
C ARG A 350 -42.48 -13.78 25.50
N SER A 351 -41.31 -14.35 25.46
CA SER A 351 -40.16 -13.82 26.19
C SER A 351 -39.65 -12.61 25.36
N SER A 352 -40.02 -11.42 25.81
CA SER A 352 -39.38 -10.18 25.45
C SER A 352 -37.92 -10.24 25.88
N THR A 353 -37.05 -10.51 24.93
CA THR A 353 -35.61 -10.25 25.08
C THR A 353 -35.41 -8.76 25.35
N PRO A 354 -34.73 -8.36 26.42
CA PRO A 354 -34.37 -6.97 26.62
C PRO A 354 -33.33 -6.59 25.55
N THR A 355 -33.78 -5.88 24.53
CA THR A 355 -32.92 -5.12 23.62
C THR A 355 -32.27 -3.99 24.40
N THR A 356 -31.29 -4.33 25.24
CA THR A 356 -30.33 -3.35 25.73
C THR A 356 -29.42 -2.98 24.57
N THR A 357 -29.72 -1.87 23.95
CA THR A 357 -28.90 -1.18 22.96
C THR A 357 -27.53 -0.85 23.58
N PRO A 358 -26.42 -1.49 23.15
CA PRO A 358 -25.08 -1.13 23.65
C PRO A 358 -24.42 -0.05 22.80
N SER A 359 -25.22 0.93 22.31
CA SER A 359 -24.71 1.91 21.35
C SER A 359 -23.84 3.02 21.96
N PHE A 360 -24.08 3.40 23.20
CA PHE A 360 -23.41 4.54 23.83
C PHE A 360 -21.99 4.20 24.34
N SER A 361 -21.78 3.03 24.90
CA SER A 361 -20.48 2.56 25.41
C SER A 361 -19.46 2.29 24.29
N PHE A 362 -19.90 1.78 23.13
CA PHE A 362 -19.03 1.45 22.00
C PHE A 362 -18.53 2.71 21.27
N ALA A 363 -19.40 3.69 21.07
CA ALA A 363 -19.06 4.96 20.43
C ALA A 363 -18.09 5.80 21.29
N SER A 364 -18.26 5.78 22.64
CA SER A 364 -17.35 6.46 23.55
C SER A 364 -15.96 5.80 23.58
N ARG A 365 -15.88 4.46 23.65
CA ARG A 365 -14.60 3.74 23.58
C ARG A 365 -13.86 3.97 22.26
N SER A 366 -14.57 4.00 21.14
CA SER A 366 -13.95 4.28 19.84
C SER A 366 -13.38 5.69 19.75
N LYS A 367 -14.01 6.68 20.43
CA LYS A 367 -13.51 8.06 20.52
C LYS A 367 -12.22 8.14 21.34
N LEU A 368 -12.18 7.46 22.48
CA LEU A 368 -11.01 7.44 23.34
C LEU A 368 -9.82 6.75 22.65
N TYR A 369 -10.03 5.58 22.03
CA TYR A 369 -8.97 4.91 21.25
C TYR A 369 -8.46 5.77 20.12
N HIS A 370 -9.33 6.48 19.42
CA HIS A 370 -8.94 7.40 18.35
C HIS A 370 -7.98 8.49 18.86
N ILE A 371 -8.32 9.17 19.94
CA ILE A 371 -7.50 10.24 20.51
C ILE A 371 -6.19 9.66 21.05
N LEU A 372 -6.27 8.60 21.86
CA LEU A 372 -5.10 7.98 22.49
C LEU A 372 -4.08 7.49 21.44
N ILE A 373 -4.55 6.72 20.46
CA ILE A 373 -3.66 6.17 19.42
C ILE A 373 -3.06 7.30 18.59
N THR A 374 -3.85 8.33 18.23
CA THR A 374 -3.34 9.48 17.47
C THR A 374 -2.27 10.23 18.27
N THR A 375 -2.49 10.47 19.56
CA THR A 375 -1.53 11.18 20.41
C THR A 375 -0.25 10.36 20.59
N VAL A 376 -0.37 9.08 20.95
CA VAL A 376 0.79 8.19 21.12
C VAL A 376 1.57 8.08 19.82
N TRP A 377 0.88 7.90 18.68
CA TRP A 377 1.50 7.85 17.37
C TRP A 377 2.33 9.11 17.09
N ASN A 378 1.72 10.29 17.20
CA ASN A 378 2.39 11.56 16.91
C ASN A 378 3.57 11.84 17.83
N VAL A 379 3.46 11.52 19.13
CA VAL A 379 4.56 11.68 20.09
C VAL A 379 5.72 10.75 19.74
N VAL A 380 5.44 9.46 19.48
CA VAL A 380 6.50 8.49 19.16
C VAL A 380 7.14 8.80 17.80
N VAL A 381 6.36 9.23 16.80
CA VAL A 381 6.90 9.67 15.50
C VAL A 381 7.83 10.85 15.66
N LEU A 382 7.45 11.87 16.45
CA LEU A 382 8.28 13.05 16.69
C LEU A 382 9.59 12.67 17.40
N LEU A 383 9.51 11.88 18.47
CA LEU A 383 10.69 11.41 19.20
C LEU A 383 11.64 10.63 18.29
N LEU A 384 11.10 9.75 17.46
CA LEU A 384 11.92 8.95 16.53
C LEU A 384 12.55 9.84 15.45
N ALA A 385 11.82 10.83 14.92
CA ALA A 385 12.35 11.77 13.92
C ALA A 385 13.47 12.65 14.48
N ILE A 386 13.41 13.00 15.78
CA ILE A 386 14.48 13.73 16.48
C ILE A 386 15.74 12.87 16.63
N VAL A 387 15.56 11.58 16.99
CA VAL A 387 16.70 10.66 17.22
C VAL A 387 17.30 10.15 15.91
N THR A 388 16.53 10.13 14.82
CA THR A 388 16.99 9.61 13.52
C THR A 388 17.52 10.76 12.66
N PRO A 389 18.84 10.96 12.54
CA PRO A 389 19.39 12.08 11.77
C PRO A 389 19.37 11.81 10.27
N ASN A 390 19.25 10.54 9.85
CA ASN A 390 19.48 10.13 8.45
C ASN A 390 18.21 9.62 7.77
N ILE A 391 17.72 10.38 6.79
CA ILE A 391 16.56 10.02 5.96
C ILE A 391 16.81 8.71 5.18
N THR A 392 18.03 8.40 4.76
CA THR A 392 18.35 7.20 3.97
C THR A 392 18.05 5.92 4.74
N VAL A 393 18.37 5.89 6.04
CA VAL A 393 18.07 4.75 6.93
C VAL A 393 16.55 4.55 7.05
N ALA A 394 15.81 5.65 7.23
CA ALA A 394 14.35 5.60 7.34
C ALA A 394 13.72 5.08 6.03
N ILE A 395 14.11 5.62 4.88
CA ILE A 395 13.62 5.19 3.56
C ILE A 395 14.03 3.74 3.27
N GLY A 396 15.25 3.33 3.62
CA GLY A 396 15.70 1.96 3.48
C GLY A 396 14.81 0.99 4.25
N PHE A 397 14.58 1.24 5.54
CA PHE A 397 13.70 0.40 6.36
C PHE A 397 12.26 0.32 5.81
N LEU A 398 11.71 1.45 5.37
CA LEU A 398 10.40 1.50 4.72
C LEU A 398 10.37 0.70 3.42
N GLY A 399 11.40 0.81 2.59
CA GLY A 399 11.52 0.04 1.36
C GLY A 399 11.52 -1.47 1.60
N SER A 400 12.09 -1.94 2.73
CA SER A 400 12.04 -3.35 3.10
C SER A 400 10.61 -3.81 3.38
N LEU A 401 9.87 -3.10 4.22
CA LEU A 401 8.46 -3.41 4.52
C LEU A 401 7.57 -3.26 3.29
N ALA A 402 7.84 -2.26 2.44
CA ALA A 402 7.16 -2.04 1.19
C ALA A 402 7.26 -3.26 0.26
N SER A 403 8.42 -3.90 0.18
CA SER A 403 8.60 -5.09 -0.65
C SER A 403 7.70 -6.25 -0.21
N CYS A 404 7.44 -6.40 1.09
CA CYS A 404 6.46 -7.37 1.58
C CYS A 404 5.03 -6.98 1.18
N ASN A 405 4.63 -5.72 1.38
CA ASN A 405 3.28 -5.24 1.09
C ASN A 405 2.95 -5.29 -0.41
N VAL A 406 3.95 -5.05 -1.25
CA VAL A 406 3.79 -4.94 -2.71
C VAL A 406 3.94 -6.30 -3.42
N PHE A 407 4.85 -7.15 -2.96
CA PHE A 407 5.21 -8.39 -3.64
C PHE A 407 4.83 -9.64 -2.86
N VAL A 408 5.26 -9.76 -1.60
CA VAL A 408 5.08 -11.01 -0.85
C VAL A 408 3.60 -11.32 -0.65
N TYR A 409 2.82 -10.39 -0.12
CA TYR A 409 1.41 -10.66 0.17
C TYR A 409 0.54 -10.80 -1.09
N PRO A 410 0.65 -9.95 -2.12
CA PRO A 410 -0.09 -10.18 -3.37
C PRO A 410 0.34 -11.46 -4.09
N GLY A 411 1.64 -11.80 -4.05
CA GLY A 411 2.15 -13.05 -4.58
C GLY A 411 1.57 -14.28 -3.88
N MET A 412 1.49 -14.28 -2.56
CA MET A 412 0.83 -15.33 -1.77
C MET A 412 -0.67 -15.45 -2.13
N ALA A 413 -1.36 -14.32 -2.28
CA ALA A 413 -2.76 -14.31 -2.71
C ALA A 413 -2.91 -14.92 -4.12
N LEU A 414 -2.00 -14.60 -5.04
CA LEU A 414 -2.00 -15.15 -6.39
C LEU A 414 -1.76 -16.68 -6.42
N ILE A 415 -0.81 -17.18 -5.61
CA ILE A 415 -0.55 -18.62 -5.48
C ILE A 415 -1.80 -19.34 -4.98
N THR A 416 -2.42 -18.80 -3.93
CA THR A 416 -3.65 -19.39 -3.35
C THR A 416 -4.80 -19.38 -4.35
N LEU A 417 -4.98 -18.27 -5.08
CA LEU A 417 -5.98 -18.13 -6.12
C LEU A 417 -5.78 -19.19 -7.23
N ALA A 418 -4.56 -19.31 -7.73
CA ALA A 418 -4.23 -20.27 -8.78
C ALA A 418 -4.42 -21.73 -8.31
N ALA A 419 -4.06 -22.02 -7.04
CA ALA A 419 -4.27 -23.33 -6.43
C ALA A 419 -5.76 -23.68 -6.30
N GLN A 420 -6.61 -22.73 -5.85
CA GLN A 420 -8.06 -22.91 -5.76
C GLN A 420 -8.66 -23.23 -7.13
N HIS A 421 -8.31 -22.47 -8.16
CA HIS A 421 -8.78 -22.71 -9.53
C HIS A 421 -8.28 -24.05 -10.08
N TYR A 422 -7.03 -24.46 -9.77
CA TYR A 422 -6.48 -25.75 -10.17
C TYR A 422 -7.27 -26.91 -9.55
N HIS A 423 -7.57 -26.85 -8.25
CA HIS A 423 -8.37 -27.88 -7.57
C HIS A 423 -9.80 -27.95 -8.11
N GLN A 424 -10.44 -26.79 -8.34
CA GLN A 424 -11.78 -26.74 -8.94
C GLN A 424 -11.81 -27.33 -10.36
N SER A 425 -10.81 -27.04 -11.18
CA SER A 425 -10.74 -27.59 -12.54
C SER A 425 -10.47 -29.10 -12.54
N LYS A 426 -9.69 -29.59 -11.57
CA LYS A 426 -9.46 -31.02 -11.37
C LYS A 426 -10.75 -31.74 -10.94
N GLN A 427 -11.49 -31.16 -9.98
CA GLN A 427 -12.75 -31.73 -9.50
C GLN A 427 -13.81 -31.77 -10.59
N LYS A 428 -13.95 -30.73 -11.41
CA LYS A 428 -14.81 -30.73 -12.58
C LYS A 428 -14.40 -31.81 -13.60
N SER A 429 -13.11 -32.00 -13.84
CA SER A 429 -12.61 -33.05 -14.76
C SER A 429 -12.94 -34.45 -14.28
N TYR A 430 -12.94 -34.71 -12.97
CA TYR A 430 -13.39 -36.00 -12.43
C TYR A 430 -14.90 -36.19 -12.60
N TYR A 431 -15.69 -35.15 -12.31
CA TYR A 431 -17.14 -35.22 -12.45
C TYR A 431 -17.60 -35.50 -13.88
N TYR A 432 -16.96 -34.86 -14.88
CA TYR A 432 -17.25 -35.14 -16.29
C TYR A 432 -16.72 -36.49 -16.76
N ALA A 433 -15.63 -37.00 -16.16
CA ALA A 433 -15.13 -38.36 -16.48
C ALA A 433 -16.07 -39.43 -15.93
N ASP A 434 -16.62 -39.24 -14.71
CA ASP A 434 -17.62 -40.12 -14.13
C ASP A 434 -18.94 -40.09 -14.92
N GLU A 435 -19.41 -38.89 -15.39
CA GLU A 435 -20.57 -38.78 -16.28
C GLU A 435 -20.36 -39.44 -17.65
N GLU A 436 -19.16 -39.35 -18.25
CA GLU A 436 -18.84 -40.04 -19.48
C GLU A 436 -18.76 -41.56 -19.28
N GLU A 437 -18.25 -42.05 -18.16
CA GLU A 437 -18.24 -43.47 -17.79
C GLU A 437 -19.67 -44.01 -17.54
N GLU A 438 -20.54 -43.26 -16.84
CA GLU A 438 -21.95 -43.61 -16.68
C GLU A 438 -22.71 -43.60 -18.01
N LEU A 439 -22.46 -42.59 -18.89
CA LEU A 439 -23.06 -42.54 -20.23
C LEU A 439 -22.60 -43.71 -21.11
N PHE A 440 -21.33 -44.11 -21.01
CA PHE A 440 -20.78 -45.24 -21.75
C PHE A 440 -21.39 -46.57 -21.26
N CYS A 441 -21.52 -46.75 -19.95
CA CYS A 441 -22.21 -47.90 -19.36
C CYS A 441 -23.71 -47.95 -19.72
N GLU A 442 -24.37 -46.77 -19.81
CA GLU A 442 -25.77 -46.67 -20.20
C GLU A 442 -25.97 -46.86 -21.70
N GLN A 443 -24.99 -46.49 -22.53
CA GLN A 443 -24.98 -46.70 -23.98
C GLN A 443 -24.72 -48.17 -24.35
N ASP A 444 -23.86 -48.86 -23.65
CA ASP A 444 -23.63 -50.32 -23.83
C ASP A 444 -24.89 -51.15 -23.41
N SER A 445 -25.64 -50.68 -22.42
CA SER A 445 -26.88 -51.31 -22.04
C SER A 445 -28.05 -50.99 -22.99
N LYS A 446 -28.01 -49.86 -23.74
CA LYS A 446 -29.03 -49.43 -24.73
C LYS A 446 -28.76 -49.86 -26.16
N VAL A 447 -27.53 -50.22 -26.53
CA VAL A 447 -27.15 -50.76 -27.84
C VAL A 447 -27.74 -52.16 -28.04
N SER A 448 -28.17 -52.85 -26.96
CA SER A 448 -28.91 -54.10 -27.04
C SER A 448 -30.39 -53.96 -27.37
N LEU A 449 -30.98 -52.74 -27.37
CA LEU A 449 -32.40 -52.53 -27.68
C LEU A 449 -32.60 -51.26 -28.49
N LYS A 450 -32.84 -51.44 -29.80
CA LYS A 450 -33.41 -50.51 -30.78
C LYS A 450 -32.47 -49.75 -31.72
N ALA A 451 -32.14 -50.42 -32.81
CA ALA A 451 -32.19 -49.81 -34.13
C ALA A 451 -33.59 -49.27 -34.42
N SER A 452 -33.83 -47.98 -34.49
CA SER A 452 -34.80 -47.28 -35.34
C SER A 452 -35.02 -45.79 -35.02
N LYS A 453 -34.93 -44.98 -36.10
CA LYS A 453 -35.58 -43.68 -36.38
C LYS A 453 -34.89 -42.40 -35.88
N THR A 454 -34.11 -41.71 -36.73
CA THR A 454 -34.48 -40.60 -37.65
C THR A 454 -34.81 -39.24 -37.08
N LEU A 455 -34.14 -38.19 -37.63
CA LEU A 455 -34.37 -36.74 -37.65
C LEU A 455 -33.89 -35.99 -36.41
N GLY A 456 -32.94 -35.09 -36.46
CA GLY A 456 -32.76 -33.92 -37.32
C GLY A 456 -33.26 -32.65 -36.63
N LEU A 457 -32.36 -31.80 -36.06
CA LEU A 457 -32.50 -30.35 -36.10
C LEU A 457 -31.26 -29.67 -35.56
N GLN A 458 -30.64 -28.83 -36.40
CA GLN A 458 -29.59 -27.88 -36.07
C GLN A 458 -30.15 -26.73 -35.21
N SER A 459 -29.39 -26.31 -34.21
CA SER A 459 -29.51 -24.96 -33.67
C SER A 459 -28.13 -24.34 -33.59
N LYS A 460 -27.82 -23.45 -34.54
CA LYS A 460 -26.69 -22.51 -34.49
C LYS A 460 -27.02 -21.41 -33.52
N GLY A 461 -26.32 -21.34 -32.41
CA GLY A 461 -26.23 -20.18 -31.53
C GLY A 461 -24.87 -19.52 -31.67
N THR A 462 -24.78 -18.45 -32.45
CA THR A 462 -23.62 -17.56 -32.52
C THR A 462 -23.55 -16.74 -31.25
N CYS A 463 -22.56 -17.04 -30.38
CA CYS A 463 -22.21 -16.19 -29.26
C CYS A 463 -20.89 -15.48 -29.59
N GLY A 464 -20.95 -14.14 -29.70
CA GLY A 464 -19.80 -13.29 -29.96
C GLY A 464 -18.74 -13.41 -28.84
N SER A 465 -17.62 -14.01 -29.16
CA SER A 465 -16.51 -14.13 -28.24
C SER A 465 -15.65 -12.87 -28.26
N SER A 466 -15.70 -12.06 -27.19
CA SER A 466 -14.73 -11.02 -26.93
C SER A 466 -13.34 -11.63 -26.70
N LEU A 467 -12.30 -10.96 -27.13
CA LEU A 467 -10.89 -11.40 -27.00
C LEU A 467 -10.48 -11.78 -25.55
N LEU A 468 -11.17 -11.30 -24.53
CA LEU A 468 -11.00 -11.64 -23.12
C LEU A 468 -11.45 -13.07 -22.76
N SER A 469 -12.28 -13.73 -23.58
CA SER A 469 -12.71 -15.11 -23.35
C SER A 469 -11.64 -16.16 -23.73
N ARG A 470 -10.58 -15.77 -24.42
CA ARG A 470 -9.50 -16.69 -24.82
C ARG A 470 -8.50 -16.97 -23.69
N PHE A 471 -8.43 -16.11 -22.64
CA PHE A 471 -7.68 -16.38 -21.41
C PHE A 471 -8.61 -16.95 -20.34
N SER A 472 -9.16 -18.11 -20.55
CA SER A 472 -9.87 -18.82 -19.50
C SER A 472 -8.89 -19.23 -18.40
N LEU A 473 -9.00 -18.61 -17.20
CA LEU A 473 -8.26 -18.99 -15.99
C LEU A 473 -8.43 -20.50 -15.65
N SER A 474 -9.38 -21.16 -16.27
CA SER A 474 -9.69 -22.58 -16.06
C SER A 474 -8.72 -23.54 -16.78
N ARG A 475 -7.85 -23.06 -17.67
CA ARG A 475 -6.87 -23.91 -18.34
C ARG A 475 -5.70 -24.25 -17.44
N ARG A 476 -5.39 -25.54 -17.24
CA ARG A 476 -4.28 -26.03 -16.40
C ARG A 476 -2.94 -25.30 -16.64
N PRO A 477 -2.45 -25.09 -17.90
CA PRO A 477 -1.18 -24.41 -18.11
C PRO A 477 -1.18 -22.96 -17.62
N VAL A 478 -2.32 -22.24 -17.72
CA VAL A 478 -2.45 -20.85 -17.19
C VAL A 478 -2.36 -20.86 -15.66
N GLN A 479 -2.98 -21.81 -14.99
CA GLN A 479 -2.94 -21.93 -13.53
C GLN A 479 -1.54 -22.22 -13.02
N ILE A 480 -0.81 -23.14 -13.68
CA ILE A 480 0.59 -23.42 -13.35
C ILE A 480 1.46 -22.18 -13.58
N PHE A 481 1.27 -21.46 -14.70
CA PHE A 481 1.98 -20.22 -14.96
C PHE A 481 1.73 -19.18 -13.88
N LEU A 482 0.47 -18.98 -13.46
CA LEU A 482 0.12 -18.03 -12.38
C LEU A 482 0.72 -18.45 -11.04
N MET A 483 0.78 -19.74 -10.72
CA MET A 483 1.46 -20.25 -9.53
C MET A 483 2.96 -19.94 -9.57
N LEU A 484 3.63 -20.25 -10.69
CA LEU A 484 5.08 -19.97 -10.86
C LEU A 484 5.36 -18.46 -10.80
N TYR A 485 4.52 -17.64 -11.42
CA TYR A 485 4.63 -16.18 -11.37
C TYR A 485 4.41 -15.67 -9.94
N GLY A 486 3.44 -16.21 -9.21
CA GLY A 486 3.24 -15.87 -7.79
C GLY A 486 4.44 -16.23 -6.92
N VAL A 487 5.03 -17.42 -7.13
CA VAL A 487 6.26 -17.86 -6.45
C VAL A 487 7.43 -16.93 -6.78
N PHE A 488 7.60 -16.56 -8.04
CA PHE A 488 8.62 -15.59 -8.47
C PHE A 488 8.47 -14.25 -7.74
N ILE A 489 7.26 -13.71 -7.67
CA ILE A 489 6.99 -12.44 -6.98
C ILE A 489 7.30 -12.55 -5.47
N VAL A 490 6.91 -13.65 -4.82
CA VAL A 490 7.19 -13.86 -3.39
C VAL A 490 8.69 -13.97 -3.14
N LEU A 491 9.41 -14.74 -3.93
CA LEU A 491 10.86 -14.89 -3.80
C LEU A 491 11.60 -13.57 -4.02
N MET A 492 11.21 -12.83 -5.06
CA MET A 492 11.76 -11.50 -5.36
C MET A 492 11.53 -10.53 -4.18
N GLY A 493 10.30 -10.43 -3.69
CA GLY A 493 9.97 -9.55 -2.57
C GLY A 493 10.69 -9.94 -1.28
N SER A 494 10.81 -11.24 -0.99
CA SER A 494 11.52 -11.74 0.19
C SER A 494 13.04 -11.48 0.09
N LEU A 495 13.63 -11.67 -1.08
CA LEU A 495 15.04 -11.36 -1.33
C LEU A 495 15.31 -9.87 -1.16
N MET A 496 14.47 -9.01 -1.74
CA MET A 496 14.55 -7.55 -1.56
C MET A 496 14.46 -7.15 -0.09
N PHE A 497 13.52 -7.72 0.65
CA PHE A 497 13.36 -7.46 2.09
C PHE A 497 14.66 -7.75 2.86
N VAL A 498 15.27 -8.91 2.66
CA VAL A 498 16.50 -9.31 3.37
C VAL A 498 17.68 -8.40 2.99
N ILE A 499 17.88 -8.13 1.70
CA ILE A 499 19.00 -7.30 1.22
C ILE A 499 18.90 -5.89 1.77
N ILE A 500 17.71 -5.30 1.79
CA ILE A 500 17.51 -3.95 2.32
C ILE A 500 17.78 -3.92 3.83
N LEU A 501 17.32 -4.91 4.58
CA LEU A 501 17.63 -4.99 6.01
C LEU A 501 19.13 -5.06 6.28
N ILE A 502 19.88 -5.83 5.49
CA ILE A 502 21.33 -5.90 5.58
C ILE A 502 21.95 -4.54 5.29
N GLN A 503 21.44 -3.83 4.29
CA GLN A 503 21.93 -2.50 3.94
C GLN A 503 21.63 -1.48 5.04
N VAL A 504 20.40 -1.43 5.54
CA VAL A 504 20.04 -0.56 6.66
C VAL A 504 20.93 -0.83 7.87
N TYR A 505 21.20 -2.10 8.17
CA TYR A 505 22.12 -2.46 9.24
C TYR A 505 23.55 -1.91 9.02
N ARG A 506 24.06 -1.98 7.78
CA ARG A 506 25.38 -1.40 7.42
C ARG A 506 25.40 0.12 7.53
N ASP A 507 24.32 0.78 7.04
CA ASP A 507 24.20 2.24 7.08
C ASP A 507 24.10 2.77 8.52
N VAL A 508 23.51 2.00 9.42
CA VAL A 508 23.48 2.30 10.87
C VAL A 508 24.85 2.13 11.51
N GLN A 509 25.64 1.12 11.08
CA GLN A 509 26.98 0.85 11.63
C GLN A 509 28.03 1.84 11.11
N ASN A 510 27.87 2.31 9.88
CA ASN A 510 28.77 3.25 9.22
C ASN A 510 27.98 4.50 8.79
N PRO A 511 27.59 5.35 9.75
CA PRO A 511 26.83 6.55 9.41
C PRO A 511 27.71 7.43 8.52
N ILE A 512 27.22 7.73 7.31
CA ILE A 512 27.83 8.77 6.48
C ILE A 512 27.65 10.07 7.26
N PRO A 513 28.74 10.81 7.56
CA PRO A 513 28.61 12.08 8.24
C PRO A 513 27.77 13.01 7.32
N HIS A 514 26.52 13.21 7.68
CA HIS A 514 25.75 14.30 7.10
C HIS A 514 26.22 15.55 7.85
N GLY A 515 26.81 16.49 7.11
CA GLY A 515 27.16 17.78 7.63
C GLY A 515 25.92 18.41 8.29
N ALA A 516 25.81 18.27 9.61
CA ALA A 516 25.06 19.21 10.37
C ALA A 516 25.70 20.56 10.04
N VAL A 517 24.91 21.50 9.53
CA VAL A 517 25.38 22.84 9.13
C VAL A 517 26.22 23.50 10.24
N CYS A 518 26.14 22.95 11.46
CA CYS A 518 26.85 23.40 12.63
C CYS A 518 28.15 22.63 12.97
N ASP A 519 28.43 21.45 12.35
CA ASP A 519 29.64 20.68 12.67
C ASP A 519 30.87 21.10 11.87
N GLU A 520 30.72 21.84 10.78
CA GLU A 520 31.84 22.33 9.96
C GLU A 520 32.43 23.69 10.45
N SER A 521 31.91 24.27 11.54
CA SER A 521 32.33 25.59 12.04
C SER A 521 33.08 25.54 13.38
N LEU A 522 33.47 24.37 13.86
CA LEU A 522 34.42 24.16 14.96
C LEU A 522 35.70 23.53 14.48
#